data_b71640d689b0a8581049342e4490c23b
#
_entry.id   b71640d689b0a8581049342e4490c23b
#
_cell.length_a   1.000
_cell.length_b   1.000
_cell.length_c   1.000
_cell.angle_alpha   90.00
_cell.angle_beta   90.00
_cell.angle_gamma   90.00
#
_symmetry.space_group_name_H-M   'P 1'
#
loop_
_entity.id
_entity.type
_entity.pdbx_description
1 polymer ?
#
loop_
_entity_poly.entity_id
_entity_poly.type
_entity_poly.pdbx_seq_one_letter_code
_entity_poly.pdbx_strand_id
1 'polypeptide(L)'
;MLEGLGLRDVRTLLNSGNAAFTAPKSAPFALSERIEEAMSRRLRVTAKVTVVSVSELQAVVHAVPLSTNGRHPSRLTVGFLRTPADEKRVDEVLRQKWGPDELAKGPRVVYVWCPESVLESKAFDAIGRAAGDGITARNWSTVTKLLAMTRG
;
A
#
# COMPACT_ATOMS: atom_id res chain seq x y z
N MET A 1 6.17 -0.85 -20.65
CA MET A 1 7.38 -0.98 -19.79
C MET A 1 7.36 -2.27 -18.94
N LEU A 2 6.28 -2.53 -18.23
CA LEU A 2 6.22 -3.70 -17.34
C LEU A 2 6.36 -5.02 -18.11
N GLU A 3 5.74 -5.14 -19.27
CA GLU A 3 5.87 -6.32 -20.12
C GLU A 3 7.33 -6.56 -20.52
N GLY A 4 8.11 -5.51 -20.71
CA GLY A 4 9.53 -5.61 -21.02
C GLY A 4 10.39 -6.19 -19.89
N LEU A 5 9.84 -6.32 -18.69
CA LEU A 5 10.48 -6.97 -17.54
C LEU A 5 10.06 -8.44 -17.39
N GLY A 6 9.31 -8.99 -18.36
CA GLY A 6 8.79 -10.34 -18.27
C GLY A 6 7.51 -10.48 -17.47
N LEU A 7 6.85 -9.36 -17.15
CA LEU A 7 5.59 -9.37 -16.45
C LEU A 7 4.43 -9.53 -17.43
N ARG A 8 3.44 -10.33 -17.07
CA ARG A 8 2.34 -10.69 -17.94
C ARG A 8 1.00 -10.24 -17.37
N ASP A 9 -0.02 -10.21 -18.23
CA ASP A 9 -1.39 -9.85 -17.83
C ASP A 9 -1.47 -8.53 -17.10
N VAL A 10 -0.72 -7.53 -17.57
CA VAL A 10 -0.64 -6.22 -16.92
C VAL A 10 -1.97 -5.49 -17.07
N ARG A 11 -2.56 -5.11 -15.94
CA ARG A 11 -3.81 -4.34 -15.85
C ARG A 11 -3.62 -3.18 -14.91
N THR A 12 -4.21 -2.03 -15.23
CA THR A 12 -4.14 -0.85 -14.38
C THR A 12 -5.50 -0.54 -13.77
N LEU A 13 -5.48 0.08 -12.60
CA LEU A 13 -6.69 0.53 -11.89
C LEU A 13 -6.52 1.99 -11.54
N LEU A 14 -7.53 2.81 -11.89
CA LEU A 14 -7.51 4.27 -11.67
C LEU A 14 -6.24 4.87 -12.29
N ASN A 15 -6.27 5.88 -13.02
CA ASN A 15 -5.15 6.45 -13.77
C ASN A 15 -3.93 6.88 -12.93
N SER A 16 -3.83 6.44 -11.68
CA SER A 16 -2.81 6.89 -10.73
C SER A 16 -2.14 5.74 -9.99
N GLY A 17 -1.15 5.13 -10.61
CA GLY A 17 -0.15 4.38 -9.87
C GLY A 17 -0.53 3.02 -9.33
N ASN A 18 -1.56 2.36 -9.88
CA ASN A 18 -1.91 1.00 -9.49
C ASN A 18 -1.84 0.07 -10.70
N ALA A 19 -1.17 -1.06 -10.57
CA ALA A 19 -1.12 -2.06 -11.63
C ALA A 19 -1.11 -3.47 -11.03
N ALA A 20 -1.83 -4.37 -11.68
CA ALA A 20 -1.78 -5.79 -11.36
C ALA A 20 -1.12 -6.52 -12.54
N PHE A 21 -0.32 -7.54 -12.24
CA PHE A 21 0.38 -8.30 -13.27
C PHE A 21 0.73 -9.68 -12.75
N THR A 22 1.07 -10.57 -13.67
CA THR A 22 1.61 -11.89 -13.36
C THR A 22 3.13 -11.83 -13.48
N ALA A 23 3.83 -12.26 -12.44
CA ALA A 23 5.28 -12.24 -12.40
C ALA A 23 5.83 -13.64 -12.19
N PRO A 24 7.06 -13.92 -12.70
CA PRO A 24 7.76 -15.11 -12.30
C PRO A 24 8.04 -15.07 -10.81
N LYS A 25 8.31 -16.24 -10.22
CA LYS A 25 8.52 -16.40 -8.79
C LYS A 25 9.71 -15.54 -8.33
N SER A 26 9.45 -14.42 -7.67
CA SER A 26 10.49 -13.56 -7.10
C SER A 26 9.94 -12.81 -5.90
N ALA A 27 10.85 -12.42 -4.99
CA ALA A 27 10.46 -11.67 -3.81
C ALA A 27 9.91 -10.29 -4.21
N PRO A 28 8.80 -9.85 -3.59
CA PRO A 28 8.20 -8.55 -3.93
C PRO A 28 9.17 -7.37 -3.84
N PHE A 29 10.06 -7.37 -2.86
CA PHE A 29 11.05 -6.30 -2.71
C PHE A 29 12.03 -6.24 -3.89
N ALA A 30 12.55 -7.40 -4.33
CA ALA A 30 13.46 -7.46 -5.47
C ALA A 30 12.76 -6.99 -6.74
N LEU A 31 11.49 -7.32 -6.91
CA LEU A 31 10.70 -6.89 -8.05
C LEU A 31 10.44 -5.37 -8.00
N SER A 32 10.21 -4.81 -6.82
CA SER A 32 10.09 -3.35 -6.63
C SER A 32 11.31 -2.64 -7.16
N GLU A 33 12.51 -3.10 -6.79
CA GLU A 33 13.76 -2.48 -7.24
C GLU A 33 13.93 -2.56 -8.75
N ARG A 34 13.59 -3.69 -9.36
CA ARG A 34 13.66 -3.86 -10.82
C ARG A 34 12.74 -2.88 -11.55
N ILE A 35 11.54 -2.70 -11.04
CA ILE A 35 10.55 -1.78 -11.62
C ILE A 35 11.04 -0.35 -11.46
N GLU A 36 11.50 0.03 -10.28
CA GLU A 36 12.04 1.37 -9.99
C GLU A 36 13.20 1.72 -10.93
N GLU A 37 14.12 0.76 -11.12
CA GLU A 37 15.25 0.96 -12.02
C GLU A 37 14.80 1.12 -13.47
N ALA A 38 13.85 0.31 -13.92
CA ALA A 38 13.32 0.41 -15.29
C ALA A 38 12.60 1.75 -15.50
N MET A 39 11.85 2.23 -14.52
CA MET A 39 11.20 3.54 -14.60
C MET A 39 12.23 4.65 -14.72
N SER A 40 13.30 4.58 -13.92
CA SER A 40 14.38 5.57 -13.96
C SER A 40 15.06 5.61 -15.34
N ARG A 41 15.41 4.44 -15.87
CA ARG A 41 16.15 4.34 -17.14
C ARG A 41 15.28 4.65 -18.37
N ARG A 42 14.06 4.13 -18.41
CA ARG A 42 13.22 4.20 -19.62
C ARG A 42 12.30 5.40 -19.65
N LEU A 43 11.79 5.83 -18.49
CA LEU A 43 10.84 6.93 -18.39
C LEU A 43 11.44 8.16 -17.73
N ARG A 44 12.66 8.08 -17.23
CA ARG A 44 13.34 9.13 -16.46
C ARG A 44 12.50 9.60 -15.27
N VAL A 45 11.79 8.67 -14.65
CA VAL A 45 10.96 8.93 -13.48
C VAL A 45 11.64 8.29 -12.28
N THR A 46 11.91 9.08 -11.25
CA THR A 46 12.42 8.59 -9.97
C THR A 46 11.23 8.40 -9.04
N ALA A 47 10.92 7.16 -8.71
CA ALA A 47 9.78 6.84 -7.84
C ALA A 47 10.09 5.59 -7.02
N LYS A 48 9.49 5.50 -5.84
CA LYS A 48 9.50 4.27 -5.04
C LYS A 48 8.25 3.47 -5.37
N VAL A 49 8.44 2.17 -5.53
CA VAL A 49 7.37 1.23 -5.90
C VAL A 49 7.23 0.19 -4.81
N THR A 50 5.99 -0.07 -4.39
CA THR A 50 5.69 -1.13 -3.44
C THR A 50 4.98 -2.24 -4.18
N VAL A 51 5.56 -3.44 -4.16
CA VAL A 51 4.97 -4.63 -4.76
C VAL A 51 4.40 -5.51 -3.67
N VAL A 52 3.18 -5.99 -3.88
CA VAL A 52 2.45 -6.83 -2.93
C VAL A 52 1.95 -8.05 -3.69
N SER A 53 2.16 -9.24 -3.13
CA SER A 53 1.61 -10.46 -3.73
C SER A 53 0.10 -10.55 -3.49
N VAL A 54 -0.59 -11.38 -4.27
CA VAL A 54 -2.02 -11.62 -4.07
C VAL A 54 -2.29 -12.18 -2.68
N SER A 55 -1.46 -13.11 -2.20
CA SER A 55 -1.66 -13.68 -0.87
C SER A 55 -1.46 -12.64 0.24
N GLU A 56 -0.51 -11.73 0.09
CA GLU A 56 -0.35 -10.60 1.02
C GLU A 56 -1.58 -9.70 1.00
N LEU A 57 -2.10 -9.39 -0.19
CA LEU A 57 -3.27 -8.54 -0.34
C LEU A 57 -4.53 -9.20 0.25
N GLN A 58 -4.69 -10.52 0.05
CA GLN A 58 -5.77 -11.28 0.67
C GLN A 58 -5.70 -11.21 2.19
N ALA A 59 -4.51 -11.38 2.76
CA ALA A 59 -4.32 -11.29 4.21
C ALA A 59 -4.68 -9.89 4.74
N VAL A 60 -4.30 -8.84 4.01
CA VAL A 60 -4.63 -7.46 4.39
C VAL A 60 -6.15 -7.25 4.45
N VAL A 61 -6.88 -7.77 3.47
CA VAL A 61 -8.34 -7.58 3.40
C VAL A 61 -9.07 -8.45 4.40
N HIS A 62 -8.66 -9.72 4.53
CA HIS A 62 -9.39 -10.69 5.38
C HIS A 62 -9.07 -10.57 6.85
N ALA A 63 -7.89 -10.07 7.20
CA ALA A 63 -7.45 -9.97 8.59
C ALA A 63 -7.46 -8.53 9.12
N VAL A 64 -8.19 -7.62 8.47
CA VAL A 64 -8.25 -6.22 8.92
C VAL A 64 -8.70 -6.14 10.38
N PRO A 65 -7.87 -5.55 11.27
CA PRO A 65 -8.19 -5.53 12.69
C PRO A 65 -9.16 -4.41 13.10
N LEU A 66 -9.41 -3.46 12.20
CA LEU A 66 -10.36 -2.37 12.45
C LEU A 66 -11.73 -2.72 11.86
N SER A 67 -12.78 -2.29 12.53
CA SER A 67 -14.12 -2.54 12.01
C SER A 67 -14.36 -1.80 10.70
N THR A 68 -14.88 -2.51 9.70
CA THR A 68 -15.32 -1.91 8.44
C THR A 68 -16.84 -1.75 8.40
N ASN A 69 -17.53 -2.31 9.38
CA ASN A 69 -18.98 -2.38 9.43
C ASN A 69 -19.59 -0.99 9.69
N GLY A 70 -20.43 -0.52 8.78
CA GLY A 70 -21.06 0.80 8.88
C GLY A 70 -20.12 1.98 8.63
N ARG A 71 -18.86 1.73 8.25
CA ARG A 71 -17.86 2.76 8.00
C ARG A 71 -17.69 3.01 6.51
N HIS A 72 -17.53 4.27 6.14
CA HIS A 72 -17.34 4.62 4.73
C HIS A 72 -15.93 4.21 4.27
N PRO A 73 -15.79 3.46 3.16
CA PRO A 73 -14.48 2.97 2.71
C PRO A 73 -13.43 4.05 2.45
N SER A 74 -13.84 5.27 2.12
CA SER A 74 -12.90 6.36 1.89
C SER A 74 -12.23 6.86 3.18
N ARG A 75 -12.76 6.49 4.34
CA ARG A 75 -12.22 6.89 5.65
C ARG A 75 -11.22 5.88 6.23
N LEU A 76 -11.15 4.70 5.65
CA LEU A 76 -10.18 3.67 6.02
C LEU A 76 -9.08 3.63 4.97
N THR A 77 -7.85 3.85 5.41
CA THR A 77 -6.67 3.86 4.54
C THR A 77 -5.73 2.73 4.94
N VAL A 78 -5.17 2.06 3.95
CA VAL A 78 -4.13 1.06 4.14
C VAL A 78 -2.82 1.61 3.61
N GLY A 79 -1.81 1.65 4.46
CA GLY A 79 -0.46 2.04 4.09
C GLY A 79 0.41 0.81 3.90
N PHE A 80 0.82 0.54 2.68
CA PHE A 80 1.70 -0.59 2.35
C PHE A 80 3.15 -0.16 2.54
N LEU A 81 3.87 -0.90 3.37
CA LEU A 81 5.25 -0.60 3.72
C LEU A 81 6.20 -1.36 2.82
N ARG A 82 7.15 -0.66 2.22
CA ARG A 82 8.03 -1.19 1.19
C ARG A 82 9.05 -2.17 1.75
N THR A 83 9.60 -1.90 2.92
CA THR A 83 10.68 -2.70 3.53
C THR A 83 10.44 -2.92 5.03
N PRO A 84 11.10 -3.92 5.65
CA PRO A 84 11.05 -4.08 7.11
C PRO A 84 11.57 -2.86 7.87
N ALA A 85 12.52 -2.11 7.32
CA ALA A 85 13.00 -0.88 7.95
C ALA A 85 11.89 0.17 8.02
N ASP A 86 11.03 0.24 6.99
CA ASP A 86 9.90 1.15 6.98
C ASP A 86 8.87 0.76 8.03
N GLU A 87 8.67 -0.55 8.26
CA GLU A 87 7.79 -1.03 9.33
C GLU A 87 8.26 -0.55 10.69
N LYS A 88 9.56 -0.58 10.95
CA LYS A 88 10.12 -0.10 12.23
C LYS A 88 9.95 1.39 12.41
N ARG A 89 10.07 2.15 11.33
CA ARG A 89 9.94 3.61 11.38
C ARG A 89 8.56 4.08 11.83
N VAL A 90 7.53 3.32 11.51
CA VAL A 90 6.16 3.69 11.91
C VAL A 90 5.74 3.16 13.27
N ASP A 91 6.50 2.26 13.87
CA ASP A 91 6.13 1.64 15.16
C ASP A 91 5.90 2.67 16.26
N GLU A 92 6.74 3.70 16.35
CA GLU A 92 6.59 4.74 17.36
C GLU A 92 5.30 5.53 17.19
N VAL A 93 4.91 5.81 15.96
CA VAL A 93 3.66 6.49 15.65
C VAL A 93 2.47 5.63 16.08
N LEU A 94 2.55 4.32 15.86
CA LEU A 94 1.48 3.39 16.20
C LEU A 94 1.27 3.24 17.71
N ARG A 95 2.28 3.55 18.52
CA ARG A 95 2.17 3.48 19.98
C ARG A 95 1.45 4.68 20.58
N GLN A 96 1.31 5.77 19.84
CA GLN A 96 0.70 7.00 20.34
C GLN A 96 -0.81 6.99 20.10
N LYS A 97 -1.52 7.79 20.88
CA LYS A 97 -2.95 8.01 20.70
C LYS A 97 -3.17 9.23 19.83
N TRP A 98 -4.09 9.12 18.89
CA TRP A 98 -4.33 10.15 17.87
C TRP A 98 -5.77 10.68 17.88
N GLY A 99 -6.36 10.77 19.06
CA GLY A 99 -7.72 11.28 19.20
C GLY A 99 -8.75 10.28 18.63
N PRO A 100 -9.64 10.72 17.73
CA PRO A 100 -10.65 9.83 17.18
C PRO A 100 -10.13 8.87 16.11
N ASP A 101 -8.90 9.08 15.61
CA ASP A 101 -8.32 8.19 14.61
C ASP A 101 -7.96 6.86 15.24
N GLU A 102 -8.19 5.77 14.51
CA GLU A 102 -7.81 4.42 14.93
C GLU A 102 -6.70 3.90 14.04
N LEU A 103 -5.64 3.40 14.67
CA LEU A 103 -4.49 2.84 13.96
C LEU A 103 -4.32 1.38 14.34
N ALA A 104 -3.91 0.57 13.38
CA ALA A 104 -3.58 -0.82 13.62
C ALA A 104 -2.48 -1.26 12.67
N LYS A 105 -1.74 -2.29 13.07
CA LYS A 105 -0.67 -2.85 12.25
C LYS A 105 -1.10 -4.20 11.70
N GLY A 106 -0.70 -4.48 10.47
CA GLY A 106 -0.80 -5.78 9.85
C GLY A 106 0.54 -6.18 9.22
N PRO A 107 0.62 -7.33 8.54
CA PRO A 107 1.86 -7.74 7.85
C PRO A 107 2.19 -6.76 6.72
N ARG A 108 3.27 -6.02 6.87
CA ARG A 108 3.76 -5.01 5.92
C ARG A 108 2.78 -3.86 5.67
N VAL A 109 1.79 -3.67 6.54
CA VAL A 109 0.82 -2.59 6.37
C VAL A 109 0.50 -1.92 7.69
N VAL A 110 -0.01 -0.69 7.59
CA VAL A 110 -0.70 -0.01 8.67
C VAL A 110 -2.10 0.33 8.20
N TYR A 111 -3.08 0.21 9.10
CA TYR A 111 -4.47 0.59 8.84
C TYR A 111 -4.74 1.87 9.60
N VAL A 112 -5.36 2.84 8.96
CA VAL A 112 -5.72 4.11 9.59
C VAL A 112 -7.18 4.42 9.29
N TRP A 113 -7.99 4.46 10.33
CA TRP A 113 -9.37 4.94 10.24
C TRP A 113 -9.41 6.40 10.66
N CYS A 114 -9.87 7.26 9.77
CA CYS A 114 -9.96 8.71 9.98
C CYS A 114 -11.42 9.14 9.88
N PRO A 115 -12.14 9.27 11.02
CA PRO A 115 -13.58 9.57 10.97
C PRO A 115 -13.90 10.91 10.31
N GLU A 116 -13.01 11.86 10.34
CA GLU A 116 -13.24 13.17 9.70
C GLU A 116 -12.72 13.22 8.27
N SER A 117 -11.42 12.96 8.07
CA SER A 117 -10.81 12.90 6.75
C SER A 117 -9.34 12.50 6.90
N VAL A 118 -8.83 11.71 5.94
CA VAL A 118 -7.41 11.39 5.91
C VAL A 118 -6.54 12.65 5.71
N LEU A 119 -7.08 13.65 5.03
CA LEU A 119 -6.36 14.91 4.79
C LEU A 119 -6.18 15.74 6.06
N GLU A 120 -7.04 15.54 7.06
CA GLU A 120 -6.97 16.25 8.34
C GLU A 120 -6.32 15.41 9.44
N SER A 121 -5.94 14.18 9.14
CA SER A 121 -5.38 13.25 10.12
C SER A 121 -3.94 13.59 10.47
N LYS A 122 -3.70 13.94 11.72
CA LYS A 122 -2.34 14.12 12.26
C LYS A 122 -1.60 12.78 12.34
N ALA A 123 -2.33 11.71 12.60
CA ALA A 123 -1.77 10.36 12.63
C ALA A 123 -1.23 9.96 11.26
N PHE A 124 -2.01 10.17 10.22
CA PHE A 124 -1.59 9.86 8.85
C PHE A 124 -0.38 10.69 8.43
N ASP A 125 -0.37 11.99 8.78
CA ASP A 125 0.78 12.87 8.55
C ASP A 125 2.04 12.35 9.24
N ALA A 126 1.92 11.92 10.50
CA ALA A 126 3.06 11.41 11.26
C ALA A 126 3.60 10.12 10.65
N ILE A 127 2.72 9.23 10.19
CA ILE A 127 3.10 8.01 9.48
C ILE A 127 3.87 8.36 8.20
N GLY A 128 3.36 9.31 7.43
CA GLY A 128 4.01 9.76 6.20
C GLY A 128 5.39 10.35 6.43
N ARG A 129 5.55 11.13 7.49
CA ARG A 129 6.86 11.69 7.86
C ARG A 129 7.83 10.62 8.33
N ALA A 130 7.34 9.62 9.07
CA ALA A 130 8.19 8.53 9.56
C ALA A 130 8.65 7.60 8.44
N ALA A 131 7.76 7.24 7.53
CA ALA A 131 8.05 6.29 6.45
C ALA A 131 8.57 6.95 5.19
N GLY A 132 8.23 8.22 4.94
CA GLY A 132 8.65 8.93 3.73
C GLY A 132 8.22 8.19 2.47
N ASP A 133 9.15 7.94 1.57
CA ASP A 133 8.91 7.21 0.32
C ASP A 133 8.70 5.71 0.52
N GLY A 134 8.86 5.22 1.75
CA GLY A 134 8.71 3.80 2.08
C GLY A 134 7.27 3.34 2.30
N ILE A 135 6.28 4.22 2.12
CA ILE A 135 4.88 3.88 2.28
C ILE A 135 4.07 4.28 1.06
N THR A 136 3.14 3.41 0.67
CA THR A 136 2.15 3.68 -0.38
C THR A 136 0.77 3.51 0.22
N ALA A 137 -0.01 4.57 0.26
CA ALA A 137 -1.32 4.58 0.89
C ALA A 137 -2.46 4.51 -0.13
N ARG A 138 -3.45 3.67 0.15
CA ARG A 138 -4.67 3.55 -0.68
C ARG A 138 -5.86 3.40 0.25
N ASN A 139 -6.99 3.98 -0.13
CA ASN A 139 -8.20 3.80 0.66
C ASN A 139 -8.76 2.38 0.49
N TRP A 140 -9.64 1.98 1.40
CA TRP A 140 -10.20 0.63 1.45
C TRP A 140 -10.92 0.24 0.15
N SER A 141 -11.61 1.19 -0.47
CA SER A 141 -12.28 0.95 -1.75
C SER A 141 -11.30 0.53 -2.83
N THR A 142 -10.16 1.21 -2.95
CA THR A 142 -9.11 0.88 -3.92
C THR A 142 -8.51 -0.49 -3.62
N VAL A 143 -8.22 -0.76 -2.35
CA VAL A 143 -7.62 -2.04 -1.91
C VAL A 143 -8.52 -3.21 -2.28
N THR A 144 -9.81 -3.11 -2.00
CA THR A 144 -10.77 -4.19 -2.32
C THR A 144 -10.95 -4.36 -3.83
N LYS A 145 -10.91 -3.28 -4.59
CA LYS A 145 -10.97 -3.35 -6.07
C LYS A 145 -9.74 -4.02 -6.65
N LEU A 146 -8.56 -3.71 -6.11
CA LEU A 146 -7.32 -4.38 -6.53
C LEU A 146 -7.39 -5.88 -6.30
N LEU A 147 -7.87 -6.29 -5.13
CA LEU A 147 -8.04 -7.71 -4.83
C LEU A 147 -9.01 -8.38 -5.80
N ALA A 148 -10.13 -7.73 -6.11
CA ALA A 148 -11.10 -8.25 -7.07
C ALA A 148 -10.51 -8.42 -8.47
N MET A 149 -9.64 -7.50 -8.90
CA MET A 149 -8.94 -7.61 -10.20
C MET A 149 -8.07 -8.85 -10.29
N THR A 150 -7.49 -9.28 -9.18
CA THR A 150 -6.57 -10.43 -9.16
C THR A 150 -7.28 -11.77 -9.13
N ARG A 151 -8.59 -11.78 -8.90
CA ARG A 151 -9.40 -13.01 -8.85
C ARG A 151 -9.96 -13.43 -10.22
N GLY A 152 -9.98 -12.51 -11.15
CA GLY A 152 -10.48 -12.74 -12.50
C GLY A 152 -9.35 -13.10 -13.45
#